data_a1c5dafb51a89b22e8c14262be78e880
#
_entry.id   a1c5dafb51a89b22e8c14262be78e880
#
_cell.length_a   1.000
_cell.length_b   1.000
_cell.length_c   1.000
_cell.angle_alpha   90.00
_cell.angle_beta   90.00
_cell.angle_gamma   90.00
#
_symmetry.space_group_name_H-M   'P 1'
#
loop_
_entity.id
_entity.type
_entity.pdbx_description
1 polymer ?
#
loop_
_entity_poly.entity_id
_entity_poly.type
_entity_poly.pdbx_seq_one_letter_code
_entity_poly.pdbx_strand_id
1 'polypeptide(L)'
;MIRGLRAVKVVHTLVWAIFAGCIVALPVAAYVENFRLAALLIGIVLIEIVVLFANHFRCPLTDVAARYTSDRRANFDIYLPEWMARHNKEIFGGLFVAGILFTVVRWGFT
;
A
#
# COMPACT_ATOMS: atom_id res chain seq x y z
N MET A 1 6.18 4.87 -25.88
CA MET A 1 4.94 4.76 -25.12
C MET A 1 4.88 3.47 -24.31
N ILE A 2 5.04 2.29 -24.96
CA ILE A 2 5.01 1.01 -24.24
C ILE A 2 6.08 0.96 -23.14
N ARG A 3 7.29 1.46 -23.41
CA ARG A 3 8.37 1.49 -22.42
C ARG A 3 8.03 2.38 -21.23
N GLY A 4 7.42 3.55 -21.47
CA GLY A 4 7.02 4.46 -20.41
C GLY A 4 5.97 3.86 -19.50
N LEU A 5 4.94 3.24 -20.07
CA LEU A 5 3.90 2.56 -19.31
C LEU A 5 4.47 1.40 -18.50
N ARG A 6 5.34 0.59 -19.14
CA ARG A 6 5.96 -0.55 -18.48
C ARG A 6 6.83 -0.09 -17.30
N ALA A 7 7.60 0.98 -17.49
CA ALA A 7 8.42 1.54 -16.41
C ALA A 7 7.56 1.99 -15.23
N VAL A 8 6.45 2.69 -15.49
CA VAL A 8 5.54 3.14 -14.45
C VAL A 8 4.91 1.94 -13.73
N LYS A 9 4.50 0.91 -14.47
CA LYS A 9 3.92 -0.30 -13.87
C LYS A 9 4.92 -1.00 -12.96
N VAL A 10 6.19 -1.11 -13.38
CA VAL A 10 7.24 -1.72 -12.56
C VAL A 10 7.47 -0.92 -11.28
N VAL A 11 7.64 0.39 -11.41
CA VAL A 11 7.87 1.27 -10.24
C VAL A 11 6.67 1.21 -9.30
N HIS A 12 5.45 1.28 -9.83
CA HIS A 12 4.24 1.23 -9.03
C HIS A 12 4.11 -0.11 -8.29
N THR A 13 4.44 -1.20 -8.96
CA THR A 13 4.41 -2.53 -8.34
C THR A 13 5.42 -2.64 -7.21
N LEU A 14 6.63 -2.07 -7.39
CA LEU A 14 7.65 -2.05 -6.34
C LEU A 14 7.20 -1.21 -5.14
N VAL A 15 6.63 -0.04 -5.38
CA VAL A 15 6.10 0.82 -4.32
C VAL A 15 4.98 0.10 -3.57
N TRP A 16 4.06 -0.52 -4.31
CA TRP A 16 2.98 -1.31 -3.71
C TRP A 16 3.54 -2.43 -2.83
N ALA A 17 4.54 -3.17 -3.33
CA ALA A 17 5.14 -4.27 -2.59
C ALA A 17 5.78 -3.80 -1.28
N ILE A 18 6.43 -2.64 -1.28
CA ILE A 18 7.00 -2.06 -0.07
C ILE A 18 5.92 -1.78 0.97
N PHE A 19 4.85 -1.09 0.57
CA PHE A 19 3.78 -0.73 1.51
C PHE A 19 2.95 -1.93 1.94
N ALA A 20 2.64 -2.85 1.02
CA ALA A 20 1.95 -4.09 1.37
C ALA A 20 2.81 -4.93 2.32
N GLY A 21 4.12 -4.98 2.09
CA GLY A 21 5.06 -5.64 2.98
C GLY A 21 5.07 -5.03 4.37
N CYS A 22 5.04 -3.70 4.46
CA CYS A 22 4.95 -3.00 5.75
C CYS A 22 3.67 -3.37 6.50
N ILE A 23 2.55 -3.43 5.80
CA ILE A 23 1.26 -3.77 6.39
C ILE A 23 1.26 -5.22 6.91
N VAL A 24 1.82 -6.15 6.14
CA VAL A 24 1.90 -7.55 6.55
C VAL A 24 2.92 -7.74 7.68
N ALA A 25 4.01 -6.97 7.69
CA ALA A 25 5.03 -7.04 8.73
C ALA A 25 4.55 -6.47 10.06
N LEU A 26 3.58 -5.56 10.04
CA LEU A 26 3.11 -4.89 11.26
C LEU A 26 2.62 -5.86 12.34
N PRO A 27 1.70 -6.82 12.08
CA PRO A 27 1.30 -7.75 13.11
C PRO A 27 2.44 -8.66 13.59
N VAL A 28 3.38 -8.98 12.71
CA VAL A 28 4.57 -9.76 13.11
C VAL A 28 5.44 -8.96 14.07
N ALA A 29 5.70 -7.69 13.78
CA ALA A 29 6.47 -6.82 14.66
C ALA A 29 5.80 -6.68 16.03
N ALA A 30 4.48 -6.52 16.06
CA ALA A 30 3.72 -6.44 17.30
C ALA A 30 3.76 -7.76 18.07
N TYR A 31 3.68 -8.87 17.38
CA TYR A 31 3.71 -10.20 18.00
C TYR A 31 5.03 -10.46 18.73
N VAL A 32 6.14 -10.08 18.11
CA VAL A 32 7.47 -10.23 18.73
C VAL A 32 7.80 -9.06 19.67
N GLU A 33 6.84 -8.17 19.94
CA GLU A 33 6.96 -7.06 20.87
C GLU A 33 8.01 -6.03 20.47
N ASN A 34 8.32 -5.93 19.16
CA ASN A 34 9.18 -4.89 18.64
C ASN A 34 8.34 -3.67 18.29
N PHE A 35 7.92 -2.93 19.32
CA PHE A 35 6.98 -1.81 19.17
C PHE A 35 7.61 -0.61 18.47
N ARG A 36 8.94 -0.46 18.54
CA ARG A 36 9.63 0.59 17.78
C ARG A 36 9.49 0.34 16.29
N LEU A 37 9.71 -0.90 15.85
CA LEU A 37 9.53 -1.28 14.45
C LEU A 37 8.06 -1.14 14.04
N ALA A 38 7.13 -1.58 14.90
CA ALA A 38 5.70 -1.45 14.62
C ALA A 38 5.31 0.01 14.41
N ALA A 39 5.79 0.92 15.28
CA ALA A 39 5.52 2.34 15.13
C ALA A 39 6.11 2.91 13.82
N LEU A 40 7.31 2.47 13.44
CA LEU A 40 7.94 2.89 12.19
C LEU A 40 7.12 2.43 10.99
N LEU A 41 6.66 1.18 10.99
CA LEU A 41 5.85 0.64 9.91
C LEU A 41 4.51 1.39 9.79
N ILE A 42 3.87 1.69 10.90
CA ILE A 42 2.64 2.49 10.91
C ILE A 42 2.91 3.87 10.32
N GLY A 43 4.00 4.50 10.72
CA GLY A 43 4.36 5.84 10.23
C GLY A 43 4.59 5.86 8.71
N ILE A 44 5.28 4.86 8.18
CA ILE A 44 5.54 4.74 6.74
C ILE A 44 4.21 4.63 5.97
N VAL A 45 3.31 3.78 6.44
CA VAL A 45 2.02 3.57 5.77
C VAL A 45 1.14 4.82 5.90
N LEU A 46 1.18 5.50 7.04
CA LEU A 46 0.42 6.74 7.22
C LEU A 46 0.86 7.83 6.24
N ILE A 47 2.17 7.92 5.95
CA ILE A 47 2.68 8.87 4.95
C ILE A 47 2.05 8.58 3.59
N GLU A 48 1.97 7.30 3.18
CA GLU A 48 1.32 6.95 1.93
C GLU A 48 -0.17 7.29 1.94
N ILE A 49 -0.85 7.04 3.06
CA ILE A 49 -2.28 7.36 3.17
C ILE A 49 -2.49 8.86 2.98
N VAL A 50 -1.63 9.70 3.56
CA VAL A 50 -1.71 11.16 3.37
C VAL A 50 -1.51 11.53 1.89
N VAL A 51 -0.54 10.91 1.21
CA VAL A 51 -0.30 11.14 -0.22
C VAL A 51 -1.53 10.74 -1.03
N LEU A 52 -2.11 9.57 -0.75
CA LEU A 52 -3.32 9.11 -1.44
C LEU A 52 -4.50 10.07 -1.20
N PHE A 53 -4.68 10.48 0.05
CA PHE A 53 -5.76 11.41 0.42
C PHE A 53 -5.61 12.73 -0.34
N ALA A 54 -4.39 13.26 -0.42
CA ALA A 54 -4.10 14.51 -1.12
C ALA A 54 -4.30 14.38 -2.64
N ASN A 55 -4.24 13.16 -3.19
CA ASN A 55 -4.36 12.89 -4.62
C ASN A 55 -5.68 12.15 -4.96
N HIS A 56 -6.75 12.45 -4.25
CA HIS A 56 -8.08 11.87 -4.47
C HIS A 56 -8.09 10.34 -4.38
N PHE A 57 -7.32 9.78 -3.44
CA PHE A 57 -7.17 8.35 -3.20
C PHE A 57 -6.59 7.59 -4.40
N ARG A 58 -5.83 8.28 -5.24
CA ARG A 58 -5.08 7.66 -6.34
C ARG A 58 -3.58 7.86 -6.13
N CYS A 59 -2.80 6.81 -6.41
CA CYS A 59 -1.36 6.95 -6.41
C CYS A 59 -0.95 7.93 -7.52
N PRO A 60 0.00 8.86 -7.29
CA PRO A 60 0.47 9.73 -8.36
C PRO A 60 0.97 8.97 -9.58
N LEU A 61 1.50 7.75 -9.41
CA LEU A 61 1.94 6.91 -10.51
C LEU A 61 0.77 6.48 -11.41
N THR A 62 -0.44 6.36 -10.87
CA THR A 62 -1.64 6.06 -11.64
C THR A 62 -1.90 7.16 -12.67
N ASP A 63 -1.77 8.42 -12.25
CA ASP A 63 -1.97 9.56 -13.15
C ASP A 63 -0.90 9.58 -14.25
N VAL A 64 0.34 9.22 -13.91
CA VAL A 64 1.42 9.14 -14.90
C VAL A 64 1.13 8.02 -15.90
N ALA A 65 0.71 6.85 -15.42
CA ALA A 65 0.36 5.72 -16.29
C ALA A 65 -0.78 6.08 -17.25
N ALA A 66 -1.75 6.87 -16.79
CA ALA A 66 -2.91 7.28 -17.58
C ALA A 66 -2.52 8.10 -18.80
N ARG A 67 -1.33 8.72 -18.80
CA ARG A 67 -0.81 9.49 -19.95
C ARG A 67 -0.31 8.58 -21.07
N TYR A 68 -0.06 7.31 -20.79
CA TYR A 68 0.52 6.36 -21.74
C TYR A 68 -0.50 5.39 -22.32
N THR A 69 -1.70 5.34 -21.79
CA THR A 69 -2.73 4.40 -22.24
C THR A 69 -4.13 4.92 -21.96
N SER A 70 -5.08 4.50 -22.78
CA SER A 70 -6.50 4.76 -22.55
C SER A 70 -7.17 3.65 -21.73
N ASP A 71 -6.45 2.57 -21.45
CA ASP A 71 -6.94 1.47 -20.60
C ASP A 71 -7.23 2.01 -19.20
N ARG A 72 -8.39 1.67 -18.67
CA ARG A 72 -8.82 2.09 -17.33
C ARG A 72 -9.26 0.94 -16.46
N ARG A 73 -8.86 -0.30 -16.81
CA ARG A 73 -9.07 -1.44 -15.90
C ARG A 73 -8.33 -1.18 -14.59
N ALA A 74 -8.80 -1.79 -13.50
CA ALA A 74 -8.25 -1.51 -12.17
C ALA A 74 -6.73 -1.73 -12.08
N ASN A 75 -6.17 -2.62 -12.91
CA ASN A 75 -4.74 -2.95 -12.91
C ASN A 75 -3.97 -2.35 -14.09
N PHE A 76 -4.49 -1.30 -14.74
CA PHE A 76 -3.81 -0.75 -15.93
C PHE A 76 -2.44 -0.14 -15.61
N ASP A 77 -2.24 0.25 -14.36
CA ASP A 77 -1.05 0.96 -13.90
C ASP A 77 -0.16 0.13 -12.98
N ILE A 78 -0.44 -1.16 -12.80
CA ILE A 78 0.30 -2.00 -11.86
C ILE A 78 0.21 -3.49 -12.29
N TYR A 79 1.24 -4.28 -11.96
CA TYR A 79 1.28 -5.70 -12.25
C TYR A 79 0.60 -6.50 -11.13
N LEU A 80 -0.71 -6.37 -11.02
CA LEU A 80 -1.53 -7.14 -10.08
C LEU A 80 -2.73 -7.73 -10.83
N PRO A 81 -3.29 -8.84 -10.34
CA PRO A 81 -4.59 -9.30 -10.85
C PRO A 81 -5.62 -8.19 -10.71
N GLU A 82 -6.51 -8.07 -11.67
CA GLU A 82 -7.49 -6.98 -11.68
C GLU A 82 -8.34 -6.95 -10.41
N TRP A 83 -8.78 -8.14 -9.93
CA TRP A 83 -9.60 -8.21 -8.72
C TRP A 83 -8.86 -7.67 -7.50
N MET A 84 -7.56 -7.97 -7.38
CA MET A 84 -6.73 -7.48 -6.28
C MET A 84 -6.51 -5.97 -6.39
N ALA A 85 -6.23 -5.46 -7.58
CA ALA A 85 -6.04 -4.02 -7.80
C ALA A 85 -7.33 -3.26 -7.49
N ARG A 86 -8.48 -3.83 -7.87
CA ARG A 86 -9.80 -3.22 -7.64
C ARG A 86 -10.12 -3.11 -6.15
N HIS A 87 -9.78 -4.12 -5.37
CA HIS A 87 -10.10 -4.19 -3.95
C HIS A 87 -8.90 -3.92 -3.04
N ASN A 88 -7.79 -3.41 -3.62
CA ASN A 88 -6.54 -3.21 -2.90
C ASN A 88 -6.74 -2.34 -1.65
N LYS A 89 -7.50 -1.26 -1.75
CA LYS A 89 -7.72 -0.35 -0.63
C LYS A 89 -8.48 -1.02 0.51
N GLU A 90 -9.52 -1.80 0.17
CA GLU A 90 -10.30 -2.52 1.17
C GLU A 90 -9.48 -3.61 1.83
N ILE A 91 -8.73 -4.38 1.04
CA ILE A 91 -7.94 -5.50 1.55
C ILE A 91 -6.84 -4.99 2.48
N PHE A 92 -5.98 -4.09 1.98
CA PHE A 92 -4.82 -3.64 2.76
C PHE A 92 -5.19 -2.57 3.77
N GLY A 93 -6.21 -1.77 3.52
CA GLY A 93 -6.76 -0.85 4.51
C GLY A 93 -7.32 -1.60 5.72
N GLY A 94 -8.09 -2.67 5.47
CA GLY A 94 -8.60 -3.53 6.54
C GLY A 94 -7.50 -4.22 7.32
N LEU A 95 -6.49 -4.75 6.61
CA LEU A 95 -5.32 -5.38 7.24
C LEU A 95 -4.54 -4.38 8.08
N PHE A 96 -4.40 -3.14 7.61
CA PHE A 96 -3.68 -2.10 8.34
C PHE A 96 -4.40 -1.72 9.62
N VAL A 97 -5.72 -1.52 9.56
CA VAL A 97 -6.53 -1.23 10.75
C VAL A 97 -6.44 -2.37 11.76
N ALA A 98 -6.57 -3.62 11.28
CA ALA A 98 -6.45 -4.80 12.16
C ALA A 98 -5.06 -4.87 12.78
N GLY A 99 -4.01 -4.56 12.00
CA GLY A 99 -2.64 -4.54 12.50
C GLY A 99 -2.42 -3.48 13.57
N ILE A 100 -2.99 -2.29 13.40
CA ILE A 100 -2.92 -1.23 14.41
C ILE A 100 -3.63 -1.66 15.69
N LEU A 101 -4.84 -2.22 15.59
CA LEU A 101 -5.59 -2.70 16.74
C LEU A 101 -4.82 -3.78 17.48
N PHE A 102 -4.25 -4.74 16.75
CA PHE A 102 -3.42 -5.80 17.32
C PHE A 102 -2.21 -5.21 18.05
N THR A 103 -1.54 -4.22 17.43
CA THR A 103 -0.37 -3.57 18.02
C THR A 103 -0.73 -2.86 19.33
N VAL A 104 -1.85 -2.12 19.34
CA VAL A 104 -2.31 -1.40 20.53
C VAL A 104 -2.65 -2.37 21.65
N VAL A 105 -3.34 -3.46 21.32
CA VAL A 105 -3.72 -4.49 22.31
C VAL A 105 -2.47 -5.15 22.88
N ARG A 106 -1.52 -5.55 22.03
CA ARG A 106 -0.26 -6.17 22.49
C ARG A 106 0.51 -5.22 23.37
N TRP A 107 0.61 -3.95 22.99
CA TRP A 107 1.34 -2.93 23.75
C TRP A 107 0.68 -2.68 25.11
N GLY A 108 -0.64 -2.63 25.13
CA GLY A 108 -1.38 -2.42 26.37
C GLY A 108 -1.30 -3.58 27.35
N PHE A 109 -1.00 -4.79 26.86
CA PHE A 109 -0.89 -6.00 27.69
C PHE A 109 0.54 -6.44 27.94
N THR A 110 1.52 -5.63 27.59
CA THR A 110 2.94 -5.86 27.94
C THR A 110 3.43 -4.87 29.02
#